data_38fbf10b5e527c8659d43a94544e4e16
#
_entry.id   38fbf10b5e527c8659d43a94544e4e16
#
_cell.length_a   1.000
_cell.length_b   1.000
_cell.length_c   1.000
_cell.angle_alpha   90.00
_cell.angle_beta   90.00
_cell.angle_gamma   90.00
#
_symmetry.space_group_name_H-M   'P 1'
#
loop_
_entity.id
_entity.type
_entity.pdbx_description
1 polymer ?
#
loop_
_entity_poly.entity_id
_entity_poly.type
_entity_poly.pdbx_seq_one_letter_code
_entity_poly.pdbx_strand_id
1 'polypeptide(L)'
;VSVGSYFKPSAGGGMISIQSSAADFQAFQDFAKVVPKAAAAAHRRAINKTLGWLRTHIARAVSRSERIAVAAVRQRLRSYPVSGGAASGKLWFGLNAIESSRIGRARQTGRGVSVAGRRYEGAFLKKVYGNKPDIWIRTASKHFNGDDYPDSTVSPGRGPSSGWVAENGSRFPLAKAKVSLEQARPHFDSWVKKADERLLEILKQELNFELQKYLKRIGNV
;
A
#
# COMPACT_ATOMS: atom_id res chain seq x y z
N VAL A 1 4.33 -5.75 23.81
CA VAL A 1 3.95 -5.62 22.40
C VAL A 1 5.01 -4.78 21.71
N SER A 2 5.62 -5.31 20.67
CA SER A 2 6.57 -4.57 19.86
C SER A 2 6.00 -4.41 18.47
N VAL A 3 5.70 -3.17 18.08
CA VAL A 3 5.43 -2.82 16.69
C VAL A 3 6.63 -2.07 16.16
N GLY A 4 7.39 -2.75 15.31
CA GLY A 4 8.50 -2.13 14.61
C GLY A 4 8.04 -1.57 13.27
N SER A 5 8.33 -0.32 12.98
CA SER A 5 8.22 0.22 11.64
C SER A 5 9.57 0.69 11.15
N TYR A 6 9.90 0.41 9.90
CA TYR A 6 11.08 0.96 9.28
C TYR A 6 10.83 1.28 7.81
N PHE A 7 11.46 2.35 7.35
CA PHE A 7 11.53 2.69 5.95
C PHE A 7 12.92 2.35 5.42
N LYS A 8 12.96 1.55 4.35
CA LYS A 8 14.19 1.35 3.58
C LYS A 8 14.13 2.29 2.38
N PRO A 9 14.92 3.36 2.33
CA PRO A 9 14.93 4.30 1.21
C PRO A 9 15.23 3.59 -0.12
N SER A 10 16.12 2.61 -0.09
CA SER A 10 16.50 1.81 -1.26
C SER A 10 15.41 0.86 -1.78
N ALA A 11 14.38 0.58 -0.99
CA ALA A 11 13.31 -0.37 -1.33
C ALA A 11 11.98 0.33 -1.71
N GLY A 12 11.93 1.66 -1.70
CA GLY A 12 10.76 2.45 -2.11
C GLY A 12 9.50 2.16 -1.30
N GLY A 13 9.62 1.86 0.00
CA GLY A 13 8.44 1.56 0.81
C GLY A 13 8.68 1.47 2.31
N GLY A 14 7.59 1.39 3.06
CA GLY A 14 7.57 1.18 4.50
C GLY A 14 7.04 -0.20 4.88
N MET A 15 7.55 -0.75 5.97
CA MET A 15 7.10 -2.03 6.52
C MET A 15 6.73 -1.90 7.98
N ILE A 16 5.60 -2.46 8.36
CA ILE A 16 5.19 -2.67 9.74
C ILE A 16 5.39 -4.15 10.06
N SER A 17 6.13 -4.43 11.13
CA SER A 17 6.21 -5.76 11.72
C SER A 17 5.46 -5.74 13.04
N ILE A 18 4.53 -6.66 13.24
CA ILE A 18 3.74 -6.78 14.46
C ILE A 18 4.15 -8.08 15.16
N GLN A 19 4.67 -7.90 16.36
CA GLN A 19 4.96 -8.99 17.30
C GLN A 19 4.32 -8.61 18.63
N SER A 20 3.70 -9.54 19.32
CA SER A 20 3.35 -9.35 20.72
C SER A 20 4.24 -10.22 21.58
N SER A 21 4.78 -9.66 22.65
CA SER A 21 5.44 -10.43 23.68
C SER A 21 4.40 -10.89 24.71
N ALA A 22 4.53 -12.14 25.15
CA ALA A 22 3.66 -12.66 26.20
C ALA A 22 3.84 -11.89 27.53
N ALA A 23 4.99 -11.19 27.72
CA ALA A 23 5.28 -10.44 28.93
C ALA A 23 4.36 -9.25 29.16
N ASP A 24 3.74 -8.72 28.12
CA ASP A 24 2.92 -7.50 28.22
C ASP A 24 1.47 -7.73 28.65
N PHE A 25 1.08 -9.00 28.83
CA PHE A 25 -0.31 -9.31 29.12
C PHE A 25 -0.45 -10.54 30.04
N GLN A 26 -0.54 -10.28 31.38
CA GLN A 26 -0.57 -11.33 32.41
C GLN A 26 -1.67 -12.39 32.16
N ALA A 27 -2.89 -11.94 31.86
CA ALA A 27 -4.00 -12.85 31.57
C ALA A 27 -3.75 -13.77 30.38
N PHE A 28 -2.97 -13.31 29.38
CA PHE A 28 -2.55 -14.12 28.26
C PHE A 28 -1.54 -15.18 28.68
N GLN A 29 -0.58 -14.83 29.53
CA GLN A 29 0.40 -15.76 30.04
C GLN A 29 -0.25 -16.88 30.83
N ASP A 30 -1.17 -16.56 31.72
CA ASP A 30 -1.87 -17.53 32.55
C ASP A 30 -2.76 -18.45 31.70
N PHE A 31 -3.48 -17.91 30.73
CA PHE A 31 -4.25 -18.70 29.78
C PHE A 31 -3.34 -19.58 28.90
N ALA A 32 -2.19 -19.08 28.47
CA ALA A 32 -1.23 -19.81 27.65
C ALA A 32 -0.60 -21.00 28.39
N LYS A 33 -0.44 -20.93 29.70
CA LYS A 33 0.01 -22.06 30.55
C LYS A 33 -1.02 -23.20 30.54
N VAL A 34 -2.30 -22.86 30.60
CA VAL A 34 -3.41 -23.84 30.70
C VAL A 34 -3.78 -24.38 29.33
N VAL A 35 -3.90 -23.53 28.31
CA VAL A 35 -4.35 -23.94 26.96
C VAL A 35 -3.47 -23.33 25.87
N PRO A 36 -2.22 -23.79 25.72
CA PRO A 36 -1.22 -23.17 24.84
C PRO A 36 -1.65 -23.13 23.36
N LYS A 37 -2.33 -24.15 22.87
CA LYS A 37 -2.84 -24.18 21.48
C LYS A 37 -3.91 -23.10 21.20
N ALA A 38 -4.80 -22.87 22.16
CA ALA A 38 -5.84 -21.85 22.06
C ALA A 38 -5.24 -20.43 22.14
N ALA A 39 -4.29 -20.22 23.05
CA ALA A 39 -3.56 -18.96 23.16
C ALA A 39 -2.80 -18.61 21.86
N ALA A 40 -2.09 -19.58 21.29
CA ALA A 40 -1.40 -19.40 20.00
C ALA A 40 -2.37 -19.08 18.85
N ALA A 41 -3.55 -19.71 18.85
CA ALA A 41 -4.59 -19.43 17.86
C ALA A 41 -5.17 -18.02 18.02
N ALA A 42 -5.47 -17.58 19.26
CA ALA A 42 -5.93 -16.22 19.56
C ALA A 42 -4.90 -15.17 19.13
N HIS A 43 -3.64 -15.36 19.49
CA HIS A 43 -2.52 -14.51 19.12
C HIS A 43 -2.39 -14.34 17.59
N ARG A 44 -2.36 -15.45 16.85
CA ARG A 44 -2.29 -15.43 15.38
C ARG A 44 -3.46 -14.66 14.77
N ARG A 45 -4.68 -14.89 15.26
CA ARG A 45 -5.87 -14.18 14.76
C ARG A 45 -5.81 -12.70 15.08
N ALA A 46 -5.35 -12.33 16.29
CA ALA A 46 -5.21 -10.93 16.68
C ALA A 46 -4.26 -10.17 15.76
N ILE A 47 -3.08 -10.72 15.49
CA ILE A 47 -2.13 -10.11 14.54
C ILE A 47 -2.76 -9.97 13.15
N ASN A 48 -3.37 -11.04 12.62
CA ASN A 48 -3.92 -11.02 11.27
C ASN A 48 -5.10 -10.06 11.13
N LYS A 49 -5.96 -9.93 12.14
CA LYS A 49 -7.04 -8.93 12.18
C LYS A 49 -6.49 -7.50 12.25
N THR A 50 -5.44 -7.27 13.03
CA THR A 50 -4.78 -5.96 13.14
C THR A 50 -4.15 -5.55 11.81
N LEU A 51 -3.49 -6.47 11.10
CA LEU A 51 -2.95 -6.22 9.76
C LEU A 51 -4.05 -5.84 8.77
N GLY A 52 -5.19 -6.55 8.79
CA GLY A 52 -6.35 -6.25 7.95
C GLY A 52 -6.96 -4.88 8.26
N TRP A 53 -7.06 -4.53 9.55
CA TRP A 53 -7.50 -3.23 10.01
C TRP A 53 -6.58 -2.12 9.53
N LEU A 54 -5.26 -2.23 9.75
CA LEU A 54 -4.25 -1.28 9.28
C LEU A 54 -4.33 -1.08 7.77
N ARG A 55 -4.34 -2.18 7.00
CA ARG A 55 -4.45 -2.13 5.54
C ARG A 55 -5.67 -1.34 5.07
N THR A 56 -6.79 -1.49 5.77
CA THR A 56 -8.03 -0.81 5.42
C THR A 56 -7.96 0.68 5.74
N HIS A 57 -7.48 1.04 6.92
CA HIS A 57 -7.43 2.42 7.38
C HIS A 57 -6.36 3.24 6.66
N ILE A 58 -5.18 2.69 6.45
CA ILE A 58 -4.11 3.33 5.65
C ILE A 58 -4.61 3.57 4.23
N ALA A 59 -5.21 2.56 3.59
CA ALA A 59 -5.73 2.72 2.23
C ALA A 59 -6.77 3.83 2.11
N ARG A 60 -7.67 3.95 3.09
CA ARG A 60 -8.69 4.99 3.13
C ARG A 60 -8.10 6.38 3.41
N ALA A 61 -7.14 6.48 4.33
CA ALA A 61 -6.49 7.74 4.68
C ALA A 61 -5.73 8.29 3.46
N VAL A 62 -4.88 7.48 2.85
CA VAL A 62 -4.13 7.84 1.63
C VAL A 62 -5.06 8.17 0.47
N SER A 63 -6.13 7.40 0.28
CA SER A 63 -7.10 7.66 -0.78
C SER A 63 -7.76 9.03 -0.65
N ARG A 64 -8.12 9.45 0.56
CA ARG A 64 -8.74 10.76 0.80
C ARG A 64 -7.75 11.90 0.61
N SER A 65 -6.55 11.78 1.19
CA SER A 65 -5.51 12.82 1.09
C SER A 65 -5.03 13.00 -0.34
N GLU A 66 -4.64 11.92 -0.98
CA GLU A 66 -4.01 11.96 -2.30
C GLU A 66 -5.02 11.93 -3.47
N ARG A 67 -6.31 11.84 -3.18
CA ARG A 67 -7.36 11.67 -4.20
C ARG A 67 -7.07 10.51 -5.16
N ILE A 68 -6.67 9.37 -4.61
CA ILE A 68 -6.36 8.15 -5.34
C ILE A 68 -7.43 7.11 -5.03
N ALA A 69 -7.89 6.36 -6.01
CA ALA A 69 -8.86 5.28 -5.79
C ALA A 69 -8.34 4.29 -4.72
N VAL A 70 -9.17 3.95 -3.73
CA VAL A 70 -8.81 3.02 -2.62
C VAL A 70 -8.23 1.71 -3.15
N ALA A 71 -8.78 1.20 -4.25
CA ALA A 71 -8.30 -0.03 -4.88
C ALA A 71 -6.84 0.06 -5.34
N ALA A 72 -6.44 1.21 -5.91
CA ALA A 72 -5.06 1.44 -6.35
C ALA A 72 -4.09 1.51 -5.16
N VAL A 73 -4.49 2.18 -4.06
CA VAL A 73 -3.68 2.21 -2.83
C VAL A 73 -3.58 0.82 -2.21
N ARG A 74 -4.68 0.05 -2.16
CA ARG A 74 -4.67 -1.33 -1.62
C ARG A 74 -3.72 -2.27 -2.36
N GLN A 75 -3.49 -2.07 -3.64
CA GLN A 75 -2.52 -2.84 -4.42
C GLN A 75 -1.07 -2.57 -3.99
N ARG A 76 -0.81 -1.42 -3.38
CA ARG A 76 0.50 -1.06 -2.82
C ARG A 76 0.69 -1.54 -1.39
N LEU A 77 -0.38 -1.99 -0.72
CA LEU A 77 -0.37 -2.54 0.64
C LEU A 77 -0.41 -4.07 0.57
N ARG A 78 0.75 -4.70 0.74
CA ARG A 78 0.87 -6.17 0.79
C ARG A 78 0.92 -6.64 2.24
N SER A 79 -0.04 -7.48 2.61
CA SER A 79 -0.10 -8.10 3.92
C SER A 79 0.50 -9.51 3.87
N TYR A 80 1.36 -9.79 4.82
CA TYR A 80 1.96 -11.10 5.07
C TYR A 80 1.46 -11.58 6.44
N PRO A 81 0.34 -12.31 6.46
CA PRO A 81 -0.26 -12.77 7.71
C PRO A 81 0.62 -13.81 8.39
N VAL A 82 0.42 -13.97 9.70
CA VAL A 82 1.04 -15.05 10.46
C VAL A 82 0.50 -16.38 9.95
N SER A 83 1.40 -17.25 9.51
CA SER A 83 1.10 -18.62 9.05
C SER A 83 2.12 -19.60 9.61
N GLY A 84 1.73 -20.86 9.79
CA GLY A 84 2.60 -21.91 10.32
C GLY A 84 3.13 -21.57 11.74
N GLY A 85 4.42 -21.72 11.97
CA GLY A 85 5.11 -21.40 13.23
C GLY A 85 5.63 -19.97 13.34
N ALA A 86 5.29 -19.08 12.41
CA ALA A 86 5.75 -17.69 12.44
C ALA A 86 5.16 -16.92 13.63
N ALA A 87 6.01 -16.16 14.34
CA ALA A 87 5.61 -15.35 15.49
C ALA A 87 5.16 -13.93 15.10
N SER A 88 5.37 -13.50 13.86
CA SER A 88 5.10 -12.12 13.42
C SER A 88 4.37 -12.06 12.10
N GLY A 89 3.53 -11.06 11.93
CA GLY A 89 2.92 -10.67 10.66
C GLY A 89 3.50 -9.36 10.16
N LYS A 90 3.45 -9.12 8.86
CA LYS A 90 4.04 -7.93 8.24
C LYS A 90 3.04 -7.25 7.28
N LEU A 91 3.08 -5.94 7.22
CA LEU A 91 2.37 -5.12 6.24
C LEU A 91 3.41 -4.24 5.51
N TRP A 92 3.52 -4.45 4.22
CA TRP A 92 4.36 -3.67 3.32
C TRP A 92 3.54 -2.59 2.62
N PHE A 93 4.06 -1.37 2.58
CA PHE A 93 3.51 -0.27 1.79
C PHE A 93 4.55 0.21 0.77
N GLY A 94 4.30 -0.06 -0.51
CA GLY A 94 5.15 0.40 -1.60
C GLY A 94 4.88 1.85 -1.94
N LEU A 95 5.89 2.72 -1.84
CA LEU A 95 5.81 4.16 -2.13
C LEU A 95 6.12 4.49 -3.60
N ASN A 96 6.51 3.50 -4.41
CA ASN A 96 6.76 3.73 -5.83
C ASN A 96 5.55 4.37 -6.51
N ALA A 97 5.80 5.29 -7.41
CA ALA A 97 4.77 6.01 -8.14
C ALA A 97 3.73 5.09 -8.79
N ILE A 98 2.48 5.52 -8.78
CA ILE A 98 1.35 4.81 -9.42
C ILE A 98 1.07 5.45 -10.78
N GLU A 99 0.81 4.64 -11.80
CA GLU A 99 0.34 5.11 -13.10
C GLU A 99 -0.94 5.93 -12.92
N SER A 100 -0.96 7.14 -13.47
CA SER A 100 -2.07 8.09 -13.29
C SER A 100 -3.39 7.58 -13.86
N SER A 101 -3.37 6.69 -14.85
CA SER A 101 -4.55 6.01 -15.37
C SER A 101 -5.25 5.11 -14.33
N ARG A 102 -4.55 4.70 -13.27
CA ARG A 102 -5.04 3.78 -12.23
C ARG A 102 -5.58 4.47 -10.99
N ILE A 103 -5.35 5.78 -10.83
CA ILE A 103 -5.80 6.52 -9.64
C ILE A 103 -7.29 6.84 -9.64
N GLY A 104 -7.95 6.76 -10.81
CA GLY A 104 -9.37 7.04 -11.00
C GLY A 104 -9.79 6.85 -12.45
N ARG A 105 -10.97 7.35 -12.80
CA ARG A 105 -11.48 7.31 -14.18
C ARG A 105 -10.83 8.43 -15.00
N ALA A 106 -9.91 8.08 -15.88
CA ALA A 106 -9.30 9.02 -16.80
C ALA A 106 -10.27 9.42 -17.93
N ARG A 107 -10.25 10.70 -18.31
CA ARG A 107 -11.06 11.27 -19.40
C ARG A 107 -10.19 12.11 -20.31
N GLN A 108 -10.25 11.85 -21.61
CA GLN A 108 -9.64 12.73 -22.61
C GLN A 108 -10.44 14.03 -22.70
N THR A 109 -9.77 15.15 -22.79
CA THR A 109 -10.31 16.49 -23.00
C THR A 109 -9.60 17.16 -24.17
N GLY A 110 -10.14 18.27 -24.69
CA GLY A 110 -9.49 19.02 -25.77
C GLY A 110 -8.09 19.59 -25.42
N ARG A 111 -7.81 19.78 -24.11
CA ARG A 111 -6.50 20.32 -23.63
C ARG A 111 -5.55 19.25 -23.10
N GLY A 112 -6.02 18.01 -22.96
CA GLY A 112 -5.22 16.93 -22.38
C GLY A 112 -6.07 15.87 -21.70
N VAL A 113 -5.59 15.28 -20.60
CA VAL A 113 -6.29 14.23 -19.85
C VAL A 113 -6.57 14.71 -18.43
N SER A 114 -7.77 14.40 -17.91
CA SER A 114 -8.10 14.61 -16.50
C SER A 114 -8.39 13.30 -15.79
N VAL A 115 -7.92 13.15 -14.54
CA VAL A 115 -8.17 11.98 -13.68
C VAL A 115 -8.08 12.38 -12.21
N ALA A 116 -9.07 11.99 -11.41
CA ALA A 116 -9.11 12.21 -9.96
C ALA A 116 -8.81 13.67 -9.54
N GLY A 117 -9.30 14.66 -10.31
CA GLY A 117 -9.07 16.08 -10.08
C GLY A 117 -7.72 16.63 -10.58
N ARG A 118 -6.81 15.78 -11.04
CA ARG A 118 -5.56 16.18 -11.70
C ARG A 118 -5.79 16.43 -13.18
N ARG A 119 -5.02 17.37 -13.76
CA ARG A 119 -5.04 17.68 -15.18
C ARG A 119 -3.65 17.51 -15.77
N TYR A 120 -3.54 16.76 -16.85
CA TYR A 120 -2.32 16.50 -17.59
C TYR A 120 -2.45 17.21 -18.95
N GLU A 121 -2.02 18.45 -19.01
CA GLU A 121 -2.12 19.27 -20.23
C GLU A 121 -1.21 18.70 -21.33
N GLY A 122 -1.67 18.74 -22.58
CA GLY A 122 -0.94 18.18 -23.71
C GLY A 122 -0.81 16.65 -23.72
N ALA A 123 -1.33 15.98 -22.67
CA ALA A 123 -1.33 14.52 -22.60
C ALA A 123 -2.49 13.90 -23.38
N PHE A 124 -2.35 12.61 -23.70
CA PHE A 124 -3.37 11.84 -24.39
C PHE A 124 -3.55 10.47 -23.72
N LEU A 125 -4.79 9.97 -23.77
CA LEU A 125 -5.18 8.67 -23.22
C LEU A 125 -5.19 7.65 -24.35
N LYS A 126 -4.22 6.74 -24.40
CA LYS A 126 -4.10 5.75 -25.48
C LYS A 126 -3.45 4.45 -25.01
N LYS A 127 -3.81 3.35 -25.65
CA LYS A 127 -3.08 2.08 -25.57
C LYS A 127 -1.84 2.19 -26.46
N VAL A 128 -0.67 2.41 -25.86
CA VAL A 128 0.60 2.46 -26.58
C VAL A 128 1.36 1.16 -26.34
N TYR A 129 1.52 0.77 -25.07
CA TYR A 129 2.11 -0.49 -24.65
C TYR A 129 1.13 -1.26 -23.77
N GLY A 130 0.87 -2.51 -24.10
CA GLY A 130 -0.07 -3.36 -23.35
C GLY A 130 -1.55 -3.16 -23.71
N ASN A 131 -2.43 -3.82 -22.94
CA ASN A 131 -3.86 -3.95 -23.28
C ASN A 131 -4.76 -2.85 -22.67
N LYS A 132 -4.22 -1.97 -21.82
CA LYS A 132 -4.98 -0.92 -21.14
C LYS A 132 -4.52 0.47 -21.60
N PRO A 133 -5.44 1.44 -21.70
CA PRO A 133 -5.05 2.81 -21.99
C PRO A 133 -4.34 3.44 -20.80
N ASP A 134 -3.24 4.15 -21.08
CA ASP A 134 -2.50 4.93 -20.12
C ASP A 134 -2.44 6.40 -20.56
N ILE A 135 -2.05 7.27 -19.62
CA ILE A 135 -1.88 8.71 -19.88
C ILE A 135 -0.44 8.93 -20.32
N TRP A 136 -0.29 9.43 -21.53
CA TRP A 136 1.00 9.65 -22.18
C TRP A 136 1.18 11.11 -22.57
N ILE A 137 2.40 11.59 -22.56
CA ILE A 137 2.80 12.86 -23.16
C ILE A 137 3.99 12.65 -24.07
N ARG A 138 4.12 13.47 -25.11
CA ARG A 138 5.35 13.55 -25.87
C ARG A 138 6.37 14.37 -25.08
N THR A 139 7.58 13.87 -24.94
CA THR A 139 8.61 14.57 -24.16
C THR A 139 9.03 15.90 -24.76
N ALA A 140 8.84 16.09 -26.09
CA ALA A 140 9.00 17.36 -26.78
C ALA A 140 7.82 18.35 -26.58
N SER A 141 6.77 17.97 -25.82
CA SER A 141 5.63 18.86 -25.55
C SER A 141 6.05 19.97 -24.62
N LYS A 142 5.60 21.20 -24.88
CA LYS A 142 5.77 22.35 -23.96
C LYS A 142 5.14 22.15 -22.59
N HIS A 143 4.23 21.20 -22.45
CA HIS A 143 3.54 20.85 -21.20
C HIS A 143 4.22 19.69 -20.46
N PHE A 144 5.35 19.18 -20.96
CA PHE A 144 6.09 18.13 -20.26
C PHE A 144 6.74 18.70 -18.99
N ASN A 145 6.53 18.02 -17.86
CA ASN A 145 7.23 18.31 -16.61
C ASN A 145 7.68 17.02 -15.92
N GLY A 146 8.79 17.05 -15.19
CA GLY A 146 9.36 15.88 -14.51
C GLY A 146 8.53 15.38 -13.34
N ASP A 147 7.75 16.24 -12.71
CA ASP A 147 6.97 15.87 -11.51
C ASP A 147 5.79 14.95 -11.85
N ASP A 148 5.14 15.22 -12.97
CA ASP A 148 4.05 14.38 -13.49
C ASP A 148 4.56 13.12 -14.21
N TYR A 149 5.84 13.11 -14.63
CA TYR A 149 6.45 12.05 -15.43
C TYR A 149 7.82 11.58 -14.86
N PRO A 150 7.85 11.14 -13.58
CA PRO A 150 9.11 10.95 -12.83
C PRO A 150 10.03 9.85 -13.37
N ASP A 151 9.50 8.89 -14.11
CA ASP A 151 10.30 7.77 -14.67
C ASP A 151 10.56 7.94 -16.16
N SER A 152 10.45 9.15 -16.69
CA SER A 152 10.85 9.35 -18.07
C SER A 152 12.37 9.27 -18.15
N THR A 153 12.87 8.27 -18.89
CA THR A 153 14.30 8.07 -19.15
C THR A 153 14.87 9.11 -20.12
N VAL A 154 14.06 10.06 -20.55
CA VAL A 154 14.44 11.07 -21.52
C VAL A 154 14.98 12.27 -20.80
N SER A 155 16.30 12.44 -20.85
CA SER A 155 16.95 13.68 -20.47
C SER A 155 16.55 14.79 -21.45
N PRO A 156 16.10 15.96 -20.99
CA PRO A 156 15.91 17.11 -21.86
C PRO A 156 17.21 17.38 -22.64
N GLY A 157 17.11 17.44 -23.97
CA GLY A 157 18.25 17.80 -24.82
C GLY A 157 19.07 16.66 -25.42
N ARG A 158 18.81 15.40 -25.10
CA ARG A 158 19.38 14.28 -25.85
C ARG A 158 18.46 13.91 -27.02
N GLY A 159 18.93 14.18 -28.24
CA GLY A 159 18.29 13.72 -29.46
C GLY A 159 18.18 12.18 -29.53
N PRO A 160 17.29 11.66 -30.39
CA PRO A 160 17.07 10.24 -30.52
C PRO A 160 18.34 9.51 -30.99
N SER A 161 18.70 8.46 -30.28
CA SER A 161 19.90 7.68 -30.56
C SER A 161 19.71 6.58 -31.64
N SER A 162 18.48 6.42 -32.17
CA SER A 162 18.18 5.42 -33.22
C SER A 162 17.50 6.06 -34.42
N GLY A 163 17.83 5.55 -35.63
CA GLY A 163 17.22 5.98 -36.90
C GLY A 163 15.70 5.92 -36.91
N TRP A 164 15.09 4.91 -36.24
CA TRP A 164 13.65 4.77 -36.12
C TRP A 164 12.98 5.95 -35.40
N VAL A 165 13.63 6.50 -34.40
CA VAL A 165 13.13 7.69 -33.67
C VAL A 165 13.26 8.95 -34.51
N ALA A 166 14.31 9.07 -35.32
CA ALA A 166 14.51 10.19 -36.26
C ALA A 166 13.42 10.23 -37.34
N GLU A 167 13.01 9.07 -37.88
CA GLU A 167 11.93 8.98 -38.86
C GLU A 167 10.55 9.31 -38.29
N ASN A 168 10.29 9.02 -37.03
CA ASN A 168 9.03 9.31 -36.35
C ASN A 168 8.99 10.70 -35.68
N GLY A 169 10.07 11.45 -35.75
CA GLY A 169 10.16 12.88 -35.36
C GLY A 169 9.54 13.20 -34.00
N SER A 170 8.57 14.12 -33.98
CA SER A 170 7.90 14.60 -32.79
C SER A 170 6.94 13.60 -32.09
N ARG A 171 6.75 12.39 -32.62
CA ARG A 171 5.84 11.40 -32.03
C ARG A 171 6.44 10.66 -30.84
N PHE A 172 7.76 10.51 -30.81
CA PHE A 172 8.52 9.82 -29.76
C PHE A 172 9.71 10.67 -29.31
N PRO A 173 10.24 10.46 -28.11
CA PRO A 173 9.82 9.53 -27.08
C PRO A 173 8.55 9.96 -26.32
N LEU A 174 7.89 8.99 -25.69
CA LEU A 174 6.70 9.20 -24.87
C LEU A 174 7.03 8.97 -23.39
N ALA A 175 6.47 9.79 -22.54
CA ALA A 175 6.53 9.63 -21.09
C ALA A 175 5.15 9.27 -20.54
N LYS A 176 5.11 8.36 -19.55
CA LYS A 176 3.88 7.93 -18.89
C LYS A 176 3.64 8.76 -17.64
N ALA A 177 2.43 9.27 -17.47
CA ALA A 177 2.06 10.02 -16.27
C ALA A 177 1.97 9.09 -15.06
N LYS A 178 2.56 9.54 -13.95
CA LYS A 178 2.58 8.83 -12.67
C LYS A 178 2.35 9.79 -11.52
N VAL A 179 1.84 9.26 -10.42
CA VAL A 179 1.64 9.98 -9.16
C VAL A 179 2.56 9.39 -8.11
N SER A 180 3.40 10.23 -7.51
CA SER A 180 4.24 9.85 -6.37
C SER A 180 3.37 9.53 -5.15
N LEU A 181 3.80 8.56 -4.35
CA LEU A 181 3.19 8.20 -3.06
C LEU A 181 4.04 8.65 -1.86
N GLU A 182 5.12 9.40 -2.09
CA GLU A 182 5.99 9.87 -0.98
C GLU A 182 5.22 10.72 0.04
N GLN A 183 4.26 11.53 -0.42
CA GLN A 183 3.40 12.33 0.43
C GLN A 183 2.44 11.51 1.29
N ALA A 184 2.23 10.23 0.97
CA ALA A 184 1.41 9.32 1.75
C ALA A 184 2.11 8.77 3.02
N ARG A 185 3.42 8.96 3.15
CA ARG A 185 4.22 8.47 4.28
C ARG A 185 3.70 8.90 5.66
N PRO A 186 3.36 10.18 5.91
CA PRO A 186 2.82 10.60 7.22
C PRO A 186 1.53 9.89 7.60
N HIS A 187 0.68 9.56 6.63
CA HIS A 187 -0.55 8.82 6.87
C HIS A 187 -0.25 7.38 7.30
N PHE A 188 0.74 6.74 6.68
CA PHE A 188 1.21 5.42 7.09
C PHE A 188 1.70 5.44 8.54
N ASP A 189 2.60 6.37 8.88
CA ASP A 189 3.20 6.48 10.22
C ASP A 189 2.14 6.78 11.30
N SER A 190 1.13 7.58 11.00
CA SER A 190 0.05 7.90 11.95
C SER A 190 -0.79 6.66 12.32
N TRP A 191 -0.98 5.73 11.39
CA TRP A 191 -1.70 4.48 11.66
C TRP A 191 -0.83 3.43 12.34
N VAL A 192 0.49 3.44 12.09
CA VAL A 192 1.44 2.60 12.83
C VAL A 192 1.38 2.86 14.32
N LYS A 193 1.35 4.14 14.73
CA LYS A 193 1.26 4.54 16.15
C LYS A 193 0.03 4.00 16.86
N LYS A 194 -1.06 3.71 16.14
CA LYS A 194 -2.30 3.14 16.67
C LYS A 194 -2.34 1.61 16.65
N ALA A 195 -1.34 0.98 16.09
CA ALA A 195 -1.34 -0.47 15.88
C ALA A 195 -1.22 -1.26 17.18
N ASP A 196 -0.44 -0.76 18.16
CA ASP A 196 -0.23 -1.42 19.45
C ASP A 196 -1.54 -1.49 20.26
N GLU A 197 -2.20 -0.35 20.42
CA GLU A 197 -3.46 -0.25 21.13
C GLU A 197 -4.52 -1.17 20.50
N ARG A 198 -4.61 -1.12 19.17
CA ARG A 198 -5.57 -1.96 18.44
C ARG A 198 -5.25 -3.45 18.53
N LEU A 199 -3.97 -3.82 18.52
CA LEU A 199 -3.57 -5.21 18.71
C LEU A 199 -3.97 -5.74 20.08
N LEU A 200 -3.75 -4.96 21.15
CA LEU A 200 -4.13 -5.35 22.52
C LEU A 200 -5.65 -5.51 22.65
N GLU A 201 -6.42 -4.58 22.07
CA GLU A 201 -7.89 -4.66 22.08
C GLU A 201 -8.37 -5.96 21.38
N ILE A 202 -7.86 -6.23 20.17
CA ILE A 202 -8.23 -7.44 19.43
C ILE A 202 -7.76 -8.69 20.16
N LEU A 203 -6.57 -8.68 20.76
CA LEU A 203 -6.05 -9.83 21.51
C LEU A 203 -6.95 -10.16 22.69
N LYS A 204 -7.43 -9.17 23.44
CA LYS A 204 -8.41 -9.38 24.51
C LYS A 204 -9.70 -10.04 24.01
N GLN A 205 -10.21 -9.57 22.88
CA GLN A 205 -11.41 -10.17 22.24
C GLN A 205 -11.19 -11.62 21.83
N GLU A 206 -10.05 -11.93 21.22
CA GLU A 206 -9.72 -13.28 20.76
C GLU A 206 -9.46 -14.26 21.91
N LEU A 207 -8.84 -13.77 22.99
CA LEU A 207 -8.65 -14.56 24.22
C LEU A 207 -9.98 -14.89 24.88
N ASN A 208 -10.87 -13.90 25.02
CA ASN A 208 -12.21 -14.12 25.58
C ASN A 208 -12.99 -15.13 24.73
N PHE A 209 -12.90 -15.05 23.40
CA PHE A 209 -13.51 -16.03 22.50
C PHE A 209 -13.01 -17.47 22.78
N GLU A 210 -11.69 -17.67 22.87
CA GLU A 210 -11.13 -18.99 23.14
C GLU A 210 -11.44 -19.48 24.56
N LEU A 211 -11.46 -18.59 25.54
CA LEU A 211 -11.87 -18.93 26.92
C LEU A 211 -13.32 -19.39 26.97
N GLN A 212 -14.25 -18.70 26.34
CA GLN A 212 -15.66 -19.10 26.27
C GLN A 212 -15.82 -20.46 25.57
N LYS A 213 -15.07 -20.70 24.51
CA LYS A 213 -15.05 -21.98 23.82
C LYS A 213 -14.51 -23.12 24.69
N TYR A 214 -13.47 -22.84 25.47
CA TYR A 214 -12.90 -23.80 26.42
C TYR A 214 -13.87 -24.15 27.55
N LEU A 215 -14.52 -23.15 28.17
CA LEU A 215 -15.51 -23.34 29.22
C LEU A 215 -16.72 -24.14 28.74
N LYS A 216 -17.25 -23.85 27.55
CA LYS A 216 -18.34 -24.64 26.95
C LYS A 216 -17.95 -26.10 26.72
N ARG A 217 -16.70 -26.38 26.42
CA ARG A 217 -16.22 -27.76 26.19
C ARG A 217 -16.11 -28.54 27.48
N ILE A 218 -15.74 -27.88 28.58
CA ILE A 218 -15.65 -28.52 29.90
C ILE A 218 -17.05 -28.67 30.51
N GLY A 219 -17.94 -27.70 30.33
CA GLY A 219 -19.29 -27.76 30.88
C GLY A 219 -20.26 -28.74 30.16
N ASN A 220 -19.85 -29.33 29.04
CA ASN A 220 -20.59 -30.34 28.31
C ASN A 220 -20.05 -31.77 28.58
N VAL A 221 -19.16 -31.92 29.55
CA VAL A 221 -18.72 -33.22 30.10
C VAL A 221 -19.40 -33.43 31.44
#